data_2cb197b2f67c990a54ceb8456e176a77
#
_entry.id   2cb197b2f67c990a54ceb8456e176a77
#
_cell.length_a   1.000
_cell.length_b   1.000
_cell.length_c   1.000
_cell.angle_alpha   90.00
_cell.angle_beta   90.00
_cell.angle_gamma   90.00
#
_symmetry.space_group_name_H-M   'P 1'
#
loop_
_entity.id
_entity.type
_entity.pdbx_description
1 polymer ?
#
loop_
_entity_poly.entity_id
_entity_poly.type
_entity_poly.pdbx_seq_one_letter_code
_entity_poly.pdbx_strand_id
1 'polypeptide(L)'
;PRAQQVLQLAKKEAERFNHPYIGTEHILLGLIAVGEGVAVTVLEKMGVDLETLRLEVEKAVGHGPETKTVGPLPLTPRAKKVLAIASNEAKALNHSYVGTEHILLGLLSEEEGVAARILKNLNVDIEKARMEILKELDPDMFVHEEEIPESSADSSSFNPENIQSSPSSHSQSSANKTSSQQIKTPALNAFGRNL
;
A
#
# COMPACT_ATOMS: atom_id res chain seq x y z
N PRO A 1 15.44 10.46 14.20
CA PRO A 1 14.39 9.94 13.27
C PRO A 1 14.42 8.43 13.26
N ARG A 2 13.25 7.79 13.36
CA ARG A 2 13.12 6.32 13.45
C ARG A 2 13.68 5.59 12.22
N ALA A 3 13.60 6.18 11.04
CA ALA A 3 14.21 5.59 9.83
C ALA A 3 15.73 5.36 9.96
N GLN A 4 16.45 6.28 10.56
CA GLN A 4 17.89 6.10 10.82
C GLN A 4 18.14 4.96 11.81
N GLN A 5 17.28 4.84 12.82
CA GLN A 5 17.34 3.76 13.81
C GLN A 5 17.11 2.40 13.15
N VAL A 6 16.13 2.31 12.23
CA VAL A 6 15.91 1.10 11.41
C VAL A 6 17.16 0.72 10.63
N LEU A 7 17.82 1.68 9.97
CA LEU A 7 19.04 1.41 9.18
C LEU A 7 20.23 0.99 10.06
N GLN A 8 20.38 1.58 11.25
CA GLN A 8 21.41 1.18 12.20
C GLN A 8 21.19 -0.27 12.68
N LEU A 9 19.94 -0.63 12.98
CA LEU A 9 19.59 -1.99 13.38
C LEU A 9 19.71 -2.97 12.21
N ALA A 10 19.31 -2.56 10.99
CA ALA A 10 19.52 -3.37 9.78
C ALA A 10 21.00 -3.70 9.55
N LYS A 11 21.90 -2.74 9.80
CA LYS A 11 23.34 -2.97 9.75
C LYS A 11 23.78 -4.01 10.78
N LYS A 12 23.33 -3.89 12.03
CA LYS A 12 23.63 -4.86 13.11
C LYS A 12 23.13 -6.26 12.77
N GLU A 13 21.93 -6.38 12.18
CA GLU A 13 21.39 -7.67 11.75
C GLU A 13 22.22 -8.25 10.59
N ALA A 14 22.65 -7.44 9.61
CA ALA A 14 23.55 -7.91 8.54
C ALA A 14 24.88 -8.41 9.09
N GLU A 15 25.46 -7.70 10.06
CA GLU A 15 26.69 -8.11 10.76
C GLU A 15 26.46 -9.42 11.57
N ARG A 16 25.33 -9.55 12.25
CA ARG A 16 24.94 -10.77 12.99
C ARG A 16 24.86 -11.99 12.10
N PHE A 17 24.37 -11.82 10.87
CA PHE A 17 24.28 -12.90 9.88
C PHE A 17 25.54 -13.09 9.03
N ASN A 18 26.61 -12.36 9.31
CA ASN A 18 27.86 -12.38 8.54
C ASN A 18 27.66 -12.06 7.05
N HIS A 19 26.74 -11.13 6.74
CA HIS A 19 26.51 -10.68 5.39
C HIS A 19 27.37 -9.44 5.05
N PRO A 20 28.01 -9.39 3.88
CA PRO A 20 28.84 -8.27 3.47
C PRO A 20 28.02 -7.10 2.88
N TYR A 21 26.72 -7.09 3.06
CA TYR A 21 25.78 -6.10 2.51
C TYR A 21 24.54 -5.96 3.40
N ILE A 22 23.81 -4.86 3.21
CA ILE A 22 22.49 -4.62 3.81
C ILE A 22 21.44 -4.78 2.71
N GLY A 23 20.65 -5.85 2.78
CA GLY A 23 19.54 -6.13 1.88
C GLY A 23 18.19 -5.70 2.43
N THR A 24 17.11 -5.95 1.69
CA THR A 24 15.74 -5.65 2.09
C THR A 24 15.33 -6.44 3.34
N GLU A 25 15.80 -7.68 3.46
CA GLU A 25 15.62 -8.55 4.63
C GLU A 25 16.19 -7.94 5.91
N HIS A 26 17.37 -7.35 5.83
CA HIS A 26 18.00 -6.69 6.98
C HIS A 26 17.24 -5.41 7.37
N ILE A 27 16.72 -4.67 6.40
CA ILE A 27 15.86 -3.50 6.66
C ILE A 27 14.58 -3.93 7.37
N LEU A 28 13.97 -5.04 6.95
CA LEU A 28 12.79 -5.59 7.61
C LEU A 28 13.10 -6.04 9.05
N LEU A 29 14.21 -6.73 9.27
CA LEU A 29 14.67 -7.09 10.62
C LEU A 29 14.94 -5.86 11.49
N GLY A 30 15.56 -4.83 10.91
CA GLY A 30 15.77 -3.55 11.58
C GLY A 30 14.46 -2.88 11.98
N LEU A 31 13.45 -2.91 11.11
CA LEU A 31 12.12 -2.39 11.38
C LEU A 31 11.43 -3.12 12.55
N ILE A 32 11.48 -4.45 12.57
CA ILE A 32 10.96 -5.29 13.66
C ILE A 32 11.73 -5.01 14.96
N ALA A 33 13.06 -4.88 14.87
CA ALA A 33 13.92 -4.68 16.02
C ALA A 33 13.73 -3.30 16.71
N VAL A 34 13.22 -2.30 15.99
CA VAL A 34 12.78 -1.03 16.60
C VAL A 34 11.64 -1.28 17.60
N GLY A 35 10.74 -2.23 17.28
CA GLY A 35 9.67 -2.67 18.16
C GLY A 35 8.57 -1.64 18.39
N GLU A 36 8.63 -0.48 17.76
CA GLU A 36 7.67 0.61 17.89
C GLU A 36 7.50 1.41 16.60
N GLY A 37 6.39 2.14 16.49
CA GLY A 37 6.08 2.99 15.36
C GLY A 37 4.92 2.45 14.53
N VAL A 38 4.45 3.28 13.59
CA VAL A 38 3.26 3.01 12.79
C VAL A 38 3.37 1.68 12.03
N ALA A 39 4.54 1.34 11.48
CA ALA A 39 4.73 0.08 10.77
C ALA A 39 4.46 -1.15 11.64
N VAL A 40 4.98 -1.16 12.87
CA VAL A 40 4.77 -2.25 13.84
C VAL A 40 3.29 -2.37 14.19
N THR A 41 2.65 -1.25 14.55
CA THR A 41 1.22 -1.20 14.86
C THR A 41 0.36 -1.72 13.71
N VAL A 42 0.68 -1.34 12.48
CA VAL A 42 -0.04 -1.78 11.27
C VAL A 42 0.15 -3.28 11.03
N LEU A 43 1.37 -3.80 11.15
CA LEU A 43 1.61 -5.24 10.99
C LEU A 43 0.84 -6.06 12.02
N GLU A 44 0.82 -5.64 13.29
CA GLU A 44 0.04 -6.30 14.35
C GLU A 44 -1.47 -6.24 14.08
N LYS A 45 -1.99 -5.09 13.62
CA LYS A 45 -3.40 -4.95 13.22
C LYS A 45 -3.77 -5.83 12.03
N MET A 46 -2.83 -6.07 11.14
CA MET A 46 -3.01 -7.01 10.03
C MET A 46 -2.88 -8.48 10.45
N GLY A 47 -2.69 -8.75 11.74
CA GLY A 47 -2.59 -10.10 12.30
C GLY A 47 -1.22 -10.74 12.14
N VAL A 48 -0.18 -9.95 11.86
CA VAL A 48 1.20 -10.45 11.76
C VAL A 48 1.82 -10.46 13.15
N ASP A 49 2.22 -11.66 13.59
CA ASP A 49 3.05 -11.82 14.77
C ASP A 49 4.52 -11.49 14.44
N LEU A 50 5.08 -10.51 15.14
CA LEU A 50 6.43 -9.99 14.85
C LEU A 50 7.52 -11.06 15.09
N GLU A 51 7.34 -11.94 16.06
CA GLU A 51 8.28 -13.04 16.31
C GLU A 51 8.24 -14.06 15.17
N THR A 52 7.05 -14.41 14.70
CA THR A 52 6.87 -15.26 13.52
C THR A 52 7.49 -14.63 12.28
N LEU A 53 7.24 -13.34 12.06
CA LEU A 53 7.84 -12.59 10.94
C LEU A 53 9.37 -12.61 11.01
N ARG A 54 9.95 -12.40 12.20
CA ARG A 54 11.38 -12.46 12.44
C ARG A 54 11.95 -13.83 12.09
N LEU A 55 11.32 -14.90 12.58
CA LEU A 55 11.73 -16.27 12.30
C LEU A 55 11.69 -16.61 10.81
N GLU A 56 10.65 -16.16 10.10
CA GLU A 56 10.54 -16.40 8.66
C GLU A 56 11.64 -15.64 7.87
N VAL A 57 11.97 -14.43 8.30
CA VAL A 57 13.10 -13.69 7.71
C VAL A 57 14.42 -14.41 8.00
N GLU A 58 14.67 -14.80 9.24
CA GLU A 58 15.90 -15.51 9.64
C GLU A 58 16.09 -16.84 8.89
N LYS A 59 15.02 -17.59 8.66
CA LYS A 59 15.04 -18.82 7.84
C LYS A 59 15.36 -18.54 6.38
N ALA A 60 14.80 -17.47 5.81
CA ALA A 60 14.99 -17.13 4.41
C ALA A 60 16.39 -16.59 4.11
N VAL A 61 16.99 -15.93 5.09
CA VAL A 61 18.25 -15.20 4.95
C VAL A 61 19.46 -16.15 5.11
N GLY A 62 19.41 -17.05 6.10
CA GLY A 62 20.53 -17.91 6.43
C GLY A 62 21.75 -17.14 6.95
N HIS A 63 22.80 -17.83 7.27
CA HIS A 63 24.07 -17.24 7.70
C HIS A 63 25.06 -17.21 6.55
N GLY A 64 25.75 -16.08 6.38
CA GLY A 64 26.87 -15.94 5.47
C GLY A 64 28.14 -16.65 6.00
N PRO A 65 29.22 -16.70 5.21
CA PRO A 65 30.50 -17.26 5.62
C PRO A 65 31.06 -16.45 6.80
N GLU A 66 31.78 -17.12 7.69
CA GLU A 66 32.42 -16.53 8.87
C GLU A 66 33.61 -15.58 8.52
N THR A 67 33.42 -14.77 7.50
CA THR A 67 34.39 -13.76 7.11
C THR A 67 34.01 -12.41 7.69
N LYS A 68 34.86 -11.88 8.56
CA LYS A 68 34.66 -10.54 9.09
C LYS A 68 34.79 -9.52 7.96
N THR A 69 33.68 -8.89 7.59
CA THR A 69 33.71 -7.77 6.64
C THR A 69 34.33 -6.58 7.33
N VAL A 70 35.45 -6.11 6.81
CA VAL A 70 36.13 -4.91 7.32
C VAL A 70 35.59 -3.71 6.55
N GLY A 71 34.93 -2.81 7.27
CA GLY A 71 34.44 -1.55 6.69
C GLY A 71 32.90 -1.38 6.72
N PRO A 72 32.40 -0.29 6.17
CA PRO A 72 30.97 -0.03 6.12
C PRO A 72 30.27 -0.97 5.15
N LEU A 73 29.17 -1.60 5.60
CA LEU A 73 28.37 -2.49 4.77
C LEU A 73 27.58 -1.69 3.71
N PRO A 74 27.73 -2.00 2.41
CA PRO A 74 26.97 -1.33 1.37
C PRO A 74 25.52 -1.79 1.35
N LEU A 75 24.62 -0.89 0.98
CA LEU A 75 23.25 -1.21 0.66
C LEU A 75 23.16 -1.91 -0.70
N THR A 76 22.39 -2.99 -0.79
CA THR A 76 22.07 -3.60 -2.08
C THR A 76 21.29 -2.63 -2.98
N PRO A 77 21.28 -2.82 -4.31
CA PRO A 77 20.47 -1.99 -5.22
C PRO A 77 18.98 -1.99 -4.84
N ARG A 78 18.43 -3.13 -4.43
CA ARG A 78 17.03 -3.22 -3.96
C ARG A 78 16.81 -2.49 -2.64
N ALA A 79 17.75 -2.58 -1.69
CA ALA A 79 17.66 -1.81 -0.45
C ALA A 79 17.69 -0.30 -0.71
N LYS A 80 18.51 0.17 -1.63
CA LYS A 80 18.53 1.58 -2.07
C LYS A 80 17.19 1.98 -2.69
N LYS A 81 16.60 1.11 -3.52
CA LYS A 81 15.30 1.34 -4.14
C LYS A 81 14.18 1.44 -3.10
N VAL A 82 14.18 0.56 -2.09
CA VAL A 82 13.25 0.64 -0.95
C VAL A 82 13.31 2.01 -0.26
N LEU A 83 14.50 2.50 0.03
CA LEU A 83 14.68 3.81 0.68
C LEU A 83 14.25 4.98 -0.21
N ALA A 84 14.48 4.88 -1.52
CA ALA A 84 13.99 5.87 -2.48
C ALA A 84 12.47 5.89 -2.54
N ILE A 85 11.83 4.72 -2.59
CA ILE A 85 10.37 4.59 -2.54
C ILE A 85 9.84 5.15 -1.20
N ALA A 86 10.44 4.78 -0.07
CA ALA A 86 10.04 5.31 1.24
C ALA A 86 10.08 6.84 1.29
N SER A 87 11.12 7.46 0.70
CA SER A 87 11.21 8.91 0.60
C SER A 87 10.09 9.52 -0.28
N ASN A 88 9.73 8.84 -1.37
CA ASN A 88 8.63 9.28 -2.23
C ASN A 88 7.27 9.11 -1.55
N GLU A 89 7.05 8.02 -0.82
CA GLU A 89 5.84 7.81 -0.02
C GLU A 89 5.68 8.89 1.06
N ALA A 90 6.76 9.25 1.76
CA ALA A 90 6.72 10.35 2.72
C ALA A 90 6.30 11.67 2.07
N LYS A 91 6.83 11.99 0.89
CA LYS A 91 6.42 13.19 0.13
C LYS A 91 4.96 13.12 -0.32
N ALA A 92 4.50 11.96 -0.80
CA ALA A 92 3.12 11.73 -1.22
C ALA A 92 2.12 11.92 -0.07
N LEU A 93 2.52 11.58 1.16
CA LEU A 93 1.75 11.78 2.38
C LEU A 93 1.98 13.17 3.02
N ASN A 94 2.69 14.07 2.35
CA ASN A 94 3.04 15.42 2.85
C ASN A 94 3.82 15.39 4.19
N HIS A 95 4.59 14.33 4.44
CA HIS A 95 5.45 14.24 5.60
C HIS A 95 6.83 14.83 5.34
N SER A 96 7.33 15.62 6.28
CA SER A 96 8.68 16.19 6.23
C SER A 96 9.78 15.22 6.68
N TYR A 97 9.40 14.00 7.08
CA TYR A 97 10.31 12.97 7.59
C TYR A 97 9.98 11.61 6.97
N VAL A 98 10.96 10.71 6.96
CA VAL A 98 10.75 9.31 6.62
C VAL A 98 10.59 8.51 7.91
N GLY A 99 9.41 7.95 8.13
CA GLY A 99 9.07 7.13 9.29
C GLY A 99 9.14 5.63 8.97
N THR A 100 8.79 4.81 9.96
CA THR A 100 8.74 3.34 9.82
C THR A 100 7.68 2.91 8.81
N GLU A 101 6.55 3.61 8.76
CA GLU A 101 5.45 3.40 7.82
C GLU A 101 5.89 3.54 6.37
N HIS A 102 6.68 4.56 6.06
CA HIS A 102 7.21 4.77 4.71
C HIS A 102 8.19 3.68 4.30
N ILE A 103 9.02 3.21 5.24
CA ILE A 103 9.93 2.08 5.00
C ILE A 103 9.13 0.81 4.75
N LEU A 104 8.06 0.54 5.48
CA LEU A 104 7.18 -0.62 5.26
C LEU A 104 6.56 -0.58 3.86
N LEU A 105 6.04 0.57 3.43
CA LEU A 105 5.52 0.76 2.07
C LEU A 105 6.60 0.55 1.01
N GLY A 106 7.81 1.05 1.25
CA GLY A 106 8.96 0.82 0.38
C GLY A 106 9.32 -0.65 0.24
N LEU A 107 9.32 -1.41 1.36
CA LEU A 107 9.59 -2.85 1.37
C LEU A 107 8.52 -3.63 0.60
N LEU A 108 7.25 -3.29 0.77
CA LEU A 108 6.14 -3.94 0.05
C LEU A 108 6.13 -3.61 -1.45
N SER A 109 6.54 -2.40 -1.82
CA SER A 109 6.60 -1.95 -3.22
C SER A 109 7.77 -2.57 -4.00
N GLU A 110 8.83 -3.03 -3.34
CA GLU A 110 9.92 -3.77 -3.96
C GLU A 110 9.61 -5.27 -3.99
N GLU A 111 8.69 -5.67 -4.86
CA GLU A 111 8.11 -7.02 -4.93
C GLU A 111 9.13 -8.15 -5.10
N GLU A 112 10.27 -7.87 -5.74
CA GLU A 112 11.34 -8.85 -5.93
C GLU A 112 12.27 -9.00 -4.71
N GLY A 113 12.10 -8.14 -3.70
CA GLY A 113 12.86 -8.21 -2.46
C GLY A 113 12.49 -9.43 -1.60
N VAL A 114 13.46 -9.93 -0.84
CA VAL A 114 13.21 -11.02 0.12
C VAL A 114 12.15 -10.60 1.14
N ALA A 115 12.23 -9.37 1.64
CA ALA A 115 11.26 -8.80 2.58
C ALA A 115 9.84 -8.82 2.03
N ALA A 116 9.63 -8.36 0.79
CA ALA A 116 8.32 -8.32 0.16
C ALA A 116 7.71 -9.72 0.02
N ARG A 117 8.51 -10.71 -0.38
CA ARG A 117 8.07 -12.10 -0.51
C ARG A 117 7.62 -12.68 0.83
N ILE A 118 8.37 -12.43 1.90
CA ILE A 118 8.02 -12.92 3.23
C ILE A 118 6.74 -12.25 3.74
N LEU A 119 6.64 -10.92 3.61
CA LEU A 119 5.44 -10.18 3.98
C LEU A 119 4.21 -10.67 3.21
N LYS A 120 4.34 -10.93 1.91
CA LYS A 120 3.28 -11.48 1.07
C LYS A 120 2.86 -12.90 1.51
N ASN A 121 3.82 -13.75 1.89
CA ASN A 121 3.54 -15.08 2.41
C ASN A 121 2.77 -15.04 3.74
N LEU A 122 2.91 -13.97 4.51
CA LEU A 122 2.15 -13.69 5.73
C LEU A 122 0.86 -12.88 5.47
N ASN A 123 0.41 -12.84 4.23
CA ASN A 123 -0.81 -12.14 3.79
C ASN A 123 -0.79 -10.61 4.02
N VAL A 124 0.38 -10.01 4.08
CA VAL A 124 0.53 -8.56 4.11
C VAL A 124 0.44 -8.03 2.67
N ASP A 125 -0.69 -7.43 2.37
CA ASP A 125 -0.95 -6.77 1.09
C ASP A 125 -0.64 -5.28 1.18
N ILE A 126 -0.03 -4.71 0.11
CA ILE A 126 0.40 -3.30 0.10
C ILE A 126 -0.79 -2.33 0.22
N GLU A 127 -1.91 -2.63 -0.44
CA GLU A 127 -3.09 -1.75 -0.39
C GLU A 127 -3.72 -1.76 1.00
N LYS A 128 -3.83 -2.94 1.61
CA LYS A 128 -4.29 -3.05 3.00
C LYS A 128 -3.36 -2.35 3.97
N ALA A 129 -2.05 -2.53 3.81
CA ALA A 129 -1.05 -1.85 4.64
C ALA A 129 -1.16 -0.32 4.49
N ARG A 130 -1.34 0.18 3.26
CA ARG A 130 -1.54 1.60 2.99
C ARG A 130 -2.79 2.14 3.68
N MET A 131 -3.90 1.42 3.58
CA MET A 131 -5.15 1.81 4.26
C MET A 131 -4.99 1.85 5.78
N GLU A 132 -4.38 0.83 6.37
CA GLU A 132 -4.14 0.79 7.83
C GLU A 132 -3.16 1.89 8.27
N ILE A 133 -2.14 2.20 7.48
CA ILE A 133 -1.24 3.34 7.74
C ILE A 133 -2.01 4.66 7.74
N LEU A 134 -2.86 4.88 6.75
CA LEU A 134 -3.68 6.10 6.66
C LEU A 134 -4.63 6.22 7.86
N LYS A 135 -5.26 5.13 8.29
CA LYS A 135 -6.09 5.11 9.50
C LYS A 135 -5.31 5.45 10.78
N GLU A 136 -4.06 4.99 10.87
CA GLU A 136 -3.19 5.33 12.01
C GLU A 136 -2.75 6.79 12.02
N LEU A 137 -2.52 7.37 10.84
CA LEU A 137 -2.03 8.73 10.71
C LEU A 137 -3.14 9.77 10.80
N ASP A 138 -4.32 9.44 10.32
CA ASP A 138 -5.51 10.31 10.33
C ASP A 138 -6.78 9.49 10.63
N PRO A 139 -7.04 9.19 11.92
CA PRO A 139 -8.22 8.43 12.31
C PRO A 139 -9.54 9.11 11.94
N ASP A 140 -9.56 10.44 11.88
CA ASP A 140 -10.77 11.23 11.64
C ASP A 140 -11.26 11.15 10.18
N MET A 141 -10.37 10.79 9.26
CA MET A 141 -10.71 10.63 7.84
C MET A 141 -11.73 9.51 7.59
N PHE A 142 -11.81 8.51 8.47
CA PHE A 142 -12.64 7.32 8.31
C PHE A 142 -13.88 7.28 9.22
N VAL A 143 -14.07 8.28 10.09
CA VAL A 143 -15.21 8.31 11.04
C VAL A 143 -16.51 8.71 10.36
N HIS A 144 -16.48 9.21 9.12
CA HIS A 144 -17.66 9.71 8.42
C HIS A 144 -18.40 8.68 7.53
N GLU A 145 -17.99 7.41 7.49
CA GLU A 145 -18.64 6.41 6.64
C GLU A 145 -19.62 5.46 7.38
N GLU A 146 -19.82 5.57 8.71
CA GLU A 146 -20.70 4.64 9.43
C GLU A 146 -22.03 5.26 9.96
N GLU A 147 -22.38 6.48 9.59
CA GLU A 147 -23.72 7.00 9.88
C GLU A 147 -24.54 7.16 8.60
N ILE A 148 -25.04 6.04 8.07
CA ILE A 148 -26.29 6.07 7.29
C ILE A 148 -27.41 6.09 8.34
N PRO A 149 -28.13 7.19 8.52
CA PRO A 149 -29.33 7.14 9.35
C PRO A 149 -30.34 6.24 8.66
N GLU A 150 -30.64 5.11 9.25
CA GLU A 150 -31.88 4.39 8.93
C GLU A 150 -33.03 5.37 9.16
N SER A 151 -33.51 5.99 8.09
CA SER A 151 -34.77 6.74 8.13
C SER A 151 -35.87 5.74 8.37
N SER A 152 -36.40 5.81 9.57
CA SER A 152 -37.67 5.24 10.01
C SER A 152 -38.70 5.19 8.88
N ALA A 153 -39.07 3.98 8.51
CA ALA A 153 -40.27 3.72 7.76
C ALA A 153 -41.46 4.07 8.63
N ASP A 154 -42.02 5.25 8.41
CA ASP A 154 -43.34 5.58 8.94
C ASP A 154 -44.39 5.06 7.98
N SER A 155 -45.09 4.05 8.44
CA SER A 155 -46.26 3.47 7.82
C SER A 155 -47.46 4.35 8.08
N SER A 156 -47.91 5.11 7.10
CA SER A 156 -49.25 5.65 7.13
C SER A 156 -50.00 5.41 5.82
N SER A 157 -50.89 4.45 5.92
CA SER A 157 -52.18 4.26 5.22
C SER A 157 -52.40 5.04 3.92
N PHE A 158 -52.34 4.28 2.83
CA PHE A 158 -52.91 4.70 1.55
C PHE A 158 -54.33 4.16 1.42
N ASN A 159 -55.30 5.08 1.32
CA ASN A 159 -56.70 4.78 1.04
C ASN A 159 -56.93 4.96 -0.48
N PRO A 160 -57.49 3.96 -1.17
CA PRO A 160 -57.78 4.08 -2.59
C PRO A 160 -59.25 4.43 -2.80
N GLU A 161 -59.54 5.59 -3.31
CA GLU A 161 -60.77 5.84 -4.09
C GLU A 161 -60.75 7.26 -4.68
N ASN A 162 -60.50 7.37 -5.98
CA ASN A 162 -61.46 8.02 -6.87
C ASN A 162 -60.99 7.88 -8.34
N ILE A 163 -61.87 7.20 -9.08
CA ILE A 163 -61.86 7.05 -10.51
C ILE A 163 -62.61 8.24 -11.09
N GLN A 164 -62.08 8.91 -12.11
CA GLN A 164 -62.92 9.37 -13.24
C GLN A 164 -62.09 10.01 -14.38
N SER A 165 -62.14 9.29 -15.47
CA SER A 165 -62.44 9.70 -16.86
C SER A 165 -61.51 10.63 -17.61
N SER A 166 -61.02 10.03 -18.68
CA SER A 166 -60.48 10.54 -19.97
C SER A 166 -61.41 11.59 -20.68
N PRO A 167 -61.16 12.12 -21.90
CA PRO A 167 -60.12 11.73 -22.89
C PRO A 167 -59.58 12.87 -23.79
N SER A 168 -58.71 12.44 -24.74
CA SER A 168 -58.45 13.02 -26.07
C SER A 168 -57.60 14.28 -26.13
N SER A 169 -56.70 14.52 -27.05
CA SER A 169 -56.48 14.04 -28.38
C SER A 169 -55.19 14.70 -28.97
N HIS A 170 -54.63 14.01 -29.96
CA HIS A 170 -53.86 14.56 -31.12
C HIS A 170 -52.47 15.18 -30.82
N SER A 171 -51.49 14.83 -31.49
CA SER A 171 -51.02 14.30 -32.74
C SER A 171 -49.62 14.80 -33.08
N GLN A 172 -48.89 13.89 -33.70
CA GLN A 172 -47.87 14.14 -34.76
C GLN A 172 -46.52 14.72 -34.39
N SER A 173 -45.56 13.87 -34.49
CA SER A 173 -44.57 13.66 -35.55
C SER A 173 -43.43 14.67 -35.58
N SER A 174 -42.22 14.17 -35.43
CA SER A 174 -41.24 14.20 -36.51
C SER A 174 -39.93 13.58 -36.06
N ALA A 175 -39.48 12.66 -36.83
CA ALA A 175 -38.15 12.10 -36.85
C ALA A 175 -37.09 13.12 -37.21
N ASN A 176 -35.92 12.99 -36.66
CA ASN A 176 -34.64 13.16 -37.40
C ASN A 176 -33.49 12.62 -36.54
N LYS A 177 -32.94 11.46 -36.93
CA LYS A 177 -31.71 11.22 -37.67
C LYS A 177 -30.44 11.81 -37.04
N THR A 178 -29.60 10.88 -36.62
CA THR A 178 -28.18 10.73 -36.94
C THR A 178 -27.20 11.74 -36.39
N SER A 179 -26.30 11.27 -35.53
CA SER A 179 -24.87 11.28 -35.88
C SER A 179 -24.05 10.55 -34.83
N SER A 180 -23.56 9.42 -35.24
CA SER A 180 -22.41 8.74 -34.68
C SER A 180 -21.19 9.64 -34.82
N GLN A 181 -20.51 9.96 -33.72
CA GLN A 181 -19.12 10.38 -33.83
C GLN A 181 -18.26 9.41 -33.03
N GLN A 182 -17.63 8.54 -33.80
CA GLN A 182 -16.46 7.80 -33.41
C GLN A 182 -15.33 8.77 -33.07
N ILE A 183 -14.88 8.72 -31.84
CA ILE A 183 -13.60 9.33 -31.48
C ILE A 183 -12.52 8.31 -31.78
N LYS A 184 -11.82 8.51 -32.88
CA LYS A 184 -10.58 7.82 -33.22
C LYS A 184 -9.49 8.24 -32.26
N THR A 185 -8.99 7.29 -31.50
CA THR A 185 -7.68 7.40 -30.86
C THR A 185 -6.59 7.25 -31.90
N PRO A 186 -5.64 8.17 -32.03
CA PRO A 186 -4.48 7.93 -32.88
C PRO A 186 -3.51 6.98 -32.17
N ALA A 187 -3.28 5.85 -32.79
CA ALA A 187 -2.21 4.95 -32.49
C ALA A 187 -0.86 5.63 -32.74
N LEU A 188 -0.06 5.76 -31.71
CA LEU A 188 1.35 6.08 -31.85
C LEU A 188 2.14 4.79 -32.14
N ASN A 189 2.16 4.46 -33.41
CA ASN A 189 3.21 3.65 -33.98
C ASN A 189 4.31 4.60 -34.42
N ALA A 190 5.48 4.25 -34.07
CA ALA A 190 6.75 4.51 -34.71
C ALA A 190 7.81 5.03 -33.72
N PHE A 191 8.66 4.15 -33.29
CA PHE A 191 10.08 4.38 -33.36
C PHE A 191 10.76 3.07 -33.68
N GLY A 192 10.95 2.90 -34.99
CA GLY A 192 11.92 2.00 -35.53
C GLY A 192 13.32 2.56 -35.32
N ARG A 193 14.23 1.70 -34.96
CA ARG A 193 15.51 1.38 -35.54
C ARG A 193 16.29 2.53 -36.22
N ASN A 194 17.53 2.73 -35.78
CA ASN A 194 18.67 2.42 -36.66
C ASN A 194 20.01 2.59 -35.94
N LEU A 195 20.84 1.55 -36.17
CA LEU A 195 22.30 1.44 -36.22
C LEU A 195 23.07 1.58 -34.93
#